data_8b5460e385e6c95cdfadaf15c8ea0472
#
_entry.id   8b5460e385e6c95cdfadaf15c8ea0472
#
_cell.length_a   1.000
_cell.length_b   1.000
_cell.length_c   1.000
_cell.angle_alpha   90.00
_cell.angle_beta   90.00
_cell.angle_gamma   90.00
#
_symmetry.space_group_name_H-M   'P 1'
#
loop_
_entity.id
_entity.type
_entity.pdbx_description
1 polymer ?
#
loop_
_entity_poly.entity_id
_entity_poly.type
_entity_poly.pdbx_seq_one_letter_code
_entity_poly.pdbx_strand_id
1 'polypeptide(L)'
;CACLGLDGQEDKAIEVELFLPDKLKHFQLTTSLAAKSLVKGRYTLKAKNYAELIDAPFELAEQTRFSFTAADIPHEFVVSGKHAMNAARMQQDIEKICATQIAMFGSAPFANYTFMTLATGNSYGGLEHPNSTSLITPRDDLPKANEPEQPSKDYQRFLGLCSHEYFHSWL
;
A
#
# COMPACT_ATOMS: atom_id res chain seq x y z
N CYS A 1 5.13 -5.63 -16.07
CA CYS A 1 5.75 -6.45 -15.01
C CYS A 1 7.26 -6.53 -15.22
N ALA A 2 8.05 -6.42 -14.14
CA ALA A 2 9.51 -6.53 -14.18
C ALA A 2 10.00 -7.99 -13.98
N CYS A 3 9.10 -8.90 -13.63
CA CYS A 3 9.43 -10.29 -13.33
C CYS A 3 9.24 -11.20 -14.55
N LEU A 4 10.21 -12.07 -14.82
CA LEU A 4 10.12 -13.09 -15.87
C LEU A 4 9.52 -14.36 -15.28
N GLY A 5 8.63 -15.01 -16.03
CA GLY A 5 8.11 -16.34 -15.75
C GLY A 5 8.90 -17.43 -16.47
N LEU A 6 8.83 -18.65 -15.95
CA LEU A 6 9.33 -19.85 -16.60
C LEU A 6 8.14 -20.71 -17.02
N ASP A 7 8.04 -21.02 -18.32
CA ASP A 7 6.96 -21.85 -18.87
C ASP A 7 6.90 -23.21 -18.19
N GLY A 8 5.72 -23.59 -17.74
CA GLY A 8 5.46 -24.85 -17.04
C GLY A 8 5.93 -24.90 -15.59
N GLN A 9 6.28 -23.75 -14.99
CA GLN A 9 6.67 -23.62 -13.58
C GLN A 9 5.91 -22.53 -12.83
N GLU A 10 4.79 -22.06 -13.37
CA GLU A 10 4.01 -20.94 -12.86
C GLU A 10 3.46 -21.17 -11.45
N ASP A 11 3.20 -22.44 -11.09
CA ASP A 11 2.67 -22.82 -9.78
C ASP A 11 3.75 -23.02 -8.70
N LYS A 12 5.02 -22.89 -9.06
CA LYS A 12 6.13 -23.05 -8.10
C LYS A 12 6.35 -21.80 -7.28
N ALA A 13 6.76 -22.00 -6.01
CA ALA A 13 7.20 -20.93 -5.16
C ALA A 13 8.42 -20.22 -5.74
N ILE A 14 8.42 -18.89 -5.64
CA ILE A 14 9.47 -18.03 -6.20
C ILE A 14 10.09 -17.21 -5.08
N GLU A 15 11.41 -17.14 -5.11
CA GLU A 15 12.17 -16.25 -4.27
C GLU A 15 12.88 -15.20 -5.14
N VAL A 16 12.74 -13.93 -4.78
CA VAL A 16 13.36 -12.80 -5.48
C VAL A 16 14.35 -12.13 -4.54
N GLU A 17 15.59 -12.04 -4.94
CA GLU A 17 16.58 -11.20 -4.26
C GLU A 17 16.64 -9.82 -4.89
N LEU A 18 16.47 -8.78 -4.07
CA LEU A 18 16.53 -7.40 -4.47
C LEU A 18 17.75 -6.71 -3.86
N PHE A 19 18.58 -6.14 -4.72
CA PHE A 19 19.80 -5.43 -4.32
C PHE A 19 19.68 -3.96 -4.71
N LEU A 20 19.78 -3.07 -3.73
CA LEU A 20 19.82 -1.64 -3.98
C LEU A 20 21.27 -1.17 -4.12
N PRO A 21 21.57 -0.40 -5.17
CA PRO A 21 22.87 0.26 -5.27
C PRO A 21 23.09 1.22 -4.11
N ASP A 22 24.35 1.54 -3.80
CA ASP A 22 24.72 2.36 -2.63
C ASP A 22 23.95 3.69 -2.55
N LYS A 23 23.68 4.30 -3.70
CA LYS A 23 22.93 5.57 -3.78
C LYS A 23 21.49 5.46 -3.29
N LEU A 24 20.90 4.27 -3.35
CA LEU A 24 19.49 4.02 -3.02
C LEU A 24 19.31 3.21 -1.72
N LYS A 25 20.38 2.89 -1.00
CA LYS A 25 20.29 2.12 0.25
C LYS A 25 19.49 2.83 1.36
N HIS A 26 19.20 4.11 1.22
CA HIS A 26 18.34 4.85 2.13
C HIS A 26 16.85 4.67 1.82
N PHE A 27 16.51 4.15 0.65
CA PHE A 27 15.13 3.81 0.30
C PHE A 27 14.62 2.63 1.12
N GLN A 28 13.33 2.68 1.40
CA GLN A 28 12.60 1.62 2.09
C GLN A 28 11.79 0.81 1.08
N LEU A 29 11.72 -0.48 1.30
CA LEU A 29 10.87 -1.38 0.54
C LEU A 29 9.49 -1.45 1.19
N THR A 30 8.45 -1.33 0.37
CA THR A 30 7.06 -1.69 0.71
C THR A 30 6.54 -2.68 -0.32
N THR A 31 5.89 -3.74 0.14
CA THR A 31 5.26 -4.76 -0.70
C THR A 31 4.26 -5.57 0.11
N SER A 32 3.27 -6.17 -0.54
CA SER A 32 2.35 -7.13 0.07
C SER A 32 2.93 -8.55 0.16
N LEU A 33 4.06 -8.83 -0.51
CA LEU A 33 4.77 -10.10 -0.41
C LEU A 33 5.45 -10.27 0.93
N ALA A 34 5.65 -11.52 1.35
CA ALA A 34 6.53 -11.82 2.46
C ALA A 34 7.96 -11.35 2.14
N ALA A 35 8.43 -10.34 2.88
CA ALA A 35 9.72 -9.71 2.66
C ALA A 35 10.60 -9.80 3.90
N LYS A 36 11.89 -10.08 3.70
CA LYS A 36 12.91 -10.08 4.76
C LYS A 36 14.07 -9.20 4.35
N SER A 37 14.42 -8.25 5.21
CA SER A 37 15.67 -7.50 5.07
C SER A 37 16.82 -8.34 5.63
N LEU A 38 17.84 -8.60 4.82
CA LEU A 38 19.04 -9.32 5.24
C LEU A 38 20.09 -8.36 5.80
N VAL A 39 20.34 -7.29 5.05
CA VAL A 39 21.15 -6.13 5.43
C VAL A 39 20.61 -4.91 4.73
N LYS A 40 21.03 -3.71 5.13
CA LYS A 40 20.57 -2.46 4.50
C LYS A 40 20.75 -2.50 2.98
N GLY A 41 19.66 -2.35 2.26
CA GLY A 41 19.63 -2.36 0.79
C GLY A 41 19.63 -3.75 0.15
N ARG A 42 19.42 -4.82 0.93
CA ARG A 42 19.25 -6.18 0.41
C ARG A 42 18.03 -6.83 1.01
N TYR A 43 17.12 -7.29 0.16
CA TYR A 43 15.86 -7.90 0.56
C TYR A 43 15.66 -9.24 -0.15
N THR A 44 14.99 -10.16 0.53
CA THR A 44 14.46 -11.38 -0.08
C THR A 44 12.95 -11.30 -0.03
N LEU A 45 12.29 -11.45 -1.18
CA LEU A 45 10.85 -11.50 -1.34
C LEU A 45 10.44 -12.94 -1.66
N LYS A 46 9.30 -13.38 -1.14
CA LYS A 46 8.77 -14.72 -1.41
C LYS A 46 7.34 -14.62 -1.92
N ALA A 47 7.08 -15.29 -3.04
CA ALA A 47 5.75 -15.51 -3.58
C ALA A 47 5.47 -17.03 -3.66
N LYS A 48 4.23 -17.42 -3.43
CA LYS A 48 3.82 -18.84 -3.49
C LYS A 48 3.79 -19.38 -4.92
N ASN A 49 3.62 -18.50 -5.90
CA ASN A 49 3.58 -18.81 -7.32
C ASN A 49 3.81 -17.55 -8.17
N TYR A 50 3.85 -17.70 -9.50
CA TYR A 50 4.08 -16.59 -10.42
C TYR A 50 2.92 -15.58 -10.42
N ALA A 51 1.67 -16.05 -10.31
CA ALA A 51 0.51 -15.16 -10.25
C ALA A 51 0.58 -14.19 -9.05
N GLU A 52 0.90 -14.70 -7.86
CA GLU A 52 1.11 -13.83 -6.68
C GLU A 52 2.28 -12.86 -6.86
N LEU A 53 3.38 -13.30 -7.50
CA LEU A 53 4.53 -12.44 -7.74
C LEU A 53 4.19 -11.24 -8.64
N ILE A 54 3.46 -11.46 -9.73
CA ILE A 54 3.14 -10.39 -10.69
C ILE A 54 1.99 -9.51 -10.26
N ASP A 55 1.14 -9.98 -9.35
CA ASP A 55 0.02 -9.22 -8.79
C ASP A 55 0.43 -8.40 -7.55
N ALA A 56 1.53 -8.73 -6.91
CA ALA A 56 2.00 -7.99 -5.74
C ALA A 56 2.87 -6.79 -6.16
N PRO A 57 2.41 -5.56 -5.92
CA PRO A 57 3.24 -4.38 -6.16
C PRO A 57 4.38 -4.30 -5.15
N PHE A 58 5.46 -3.64 -5.53
CA PHE A 58 6.49 -3.22 -4.59
C PHE A 58 7.01 -1.83 -4.95
N GLU A 59 7.30 -1.06 -3.93
CA GLU A 59 7.81 0.30 -4.04
C GLU A 59 9.13 0.42 -3.27
N LEU A 60 10.06 1.13 -3.86
CA LEU A 60 11.34 1.53 -3.25
C LEU A 60 11.42 3.05 -3.25
N ALA A 61 11.28 3.68 -2.10
CA ALA A 61 11.27 5.13 -1.97
C ALA A 61 11.68 5.60 -0.56
N GLU A 62 11.85 6.90 -0.41
CA GLU A 62 11.73 7.57 0.89
C GLU A 62 10.25 7.67 1.22
N GLN A 63 9.84 7.15 2.36
CA GLN A 63 8.44 6.95 2.68
C GLN A 63 8.08 7.47 4.06
N THR A 64 6.91 8.10 4.16
CA THR A 64 6.21 8.28 5.42
C THR A 64 5.28 7.09 5.63
N ARG A 65 5.36 6.45 6.81
CA ARG A 65 4.58 5.25 7.14
C ARG A 65 3.85 5.41 8.46
N PHE A 66 2.69 4.77 8.55
CA PHE A 66 2.01 4.52 9.82
C PHE A 66 1.26 3.19 9.74
N SER A 67 1.05 2.58 10.90
CA SER A 67 0.33 1.31 11.01
C SER A 67 -0.86 1.49 11.95
N PHE A 68 -1.91 0.74 11.70
CA PHE A 68 -3.11 0.69 12.54
C PHE A 68 -3.72 -0.72 12.49
N THR A 69 -4.70 -0.96 13.34
CA THR A 69 -5.44 -2.22 13.36
C THR A 69 -6.92 -1.92 13.19
N ALA A 70 -7.56 -2.56 12.23
CA ALA A 70 -9.01 -2.49 12.01
C ALA A 70 -9.60 -3.90 12.13
N ALA A 71 -10.56 -4.10 13.05
CA ALA A 71 -11.18 -5.41 13.36
C ALA A 71 -10.12 -6.52 13.56
N ASP A 72 -9.11 -6.25 14.37
CA ASP A 72 -7.97 -7.14 14.68
C ASP A 72 -7.04 -7.47 13.50
N ILE A 73 -7.26 -6.86 12.34
CA ILE A 73 -6.41 -7.01 11.14
C ILE A 73 -5.37 -5.88 11.11
N PRO A 74 -4.07 -6.20 11.02
CA PRO A 74 -3.02 -5.18 10.87
C PRO A 74 -3.03 -4.55 9.49
N HIS A 75 -2.91 -3.24 9.45
CA HIS A 75 -2.82 -2.43 8.24
C HIS A 75 -1.56 -1.56 8.26
N GLU A 76 -0.98 -1.35 7.10
CA GLU A 76 0.09 -0.38 6.90
C GLU A 76 -0.33 0.62 5.81
N PHE A 77 -0.05 1.89 6.05
CA PHE A 77 -0.24 2.97 5.08
C PHE A 77 1.10 3.65 4.80
N VAL A 78 1.46 3.73 3.53
CA VAL A 78 2.74 4.27 3.09
C VAL A 78 2.51 5.37 2.07
N VAL A 79 3.18 6.50 2.26
CA VAL A 79 3.15 7.62 1.32
C VAL A 79 4.55 7.99 0.89
N SER A 80 4.78 7.97 -0.41
CA SER A 80 5.99 8.43 -1.09
C SER A 80 5.74 9.73 -1.86
N GLY A 81 6.81 10.37 -2.30
CA GLY A 81 6.75 11.68 -2.94
C GLY A 81 6.77 12.84 -1.93
N LYS A 82 6.80 14.07 -2.44
CA LYS A 82 6.80 15.27 -1.58
C LYS A 82 5.39 15.58 -1.10
N HIS A 83 5.19 15.59 0.21
CA HIS A 83 3.91 15.92 0.84
C HIS A 83 4.12 16.54 2.22
N ALA A 84 3.05 17.09 2.80
CA ALA A 84 3.00 17.63 4.15
C ALA A 84 1.71 17.15 4.87
N MET A 85 1.40 15.84 4.72
CA MET A 85 0.17 15.29 5.26
C MET A 85 0.17 15.23 6.78
N ASN A 86 -1.01 15.37 7.38
CA ASN A 86 -1.26 15.04 8.77
C ASN A 86 -1.50 13.51 8.89
N ALA A 87 -0.44 12.78 9.24
CA ALA A 87 -0.49 11.32 9.32
C ALA A 87 -1.47 10.82 10.39
N ALA A 88 -1.58 11.50 11.53
CA ALA A 88 -2.49 11.12 12.60
C ALA A 88 -3.96 11.25 12.16
N ARG A 89 -4.31 12.33 11.45
CA ARG A 89 -5.64 12.51 10.89
C ARG A 89 -5.96 11.43 9.85
N MET A 90 -5.03 11.18 8.93
CA MET A 90 -5.23 10.16 7.90
C MET A 90 -5.40 8.78 8.50
N GLN A 91 -4.59 8.41 9.50
CA GLN A 91 -4.71 7.13 10.20
C GLN A 91 -6.12 6.93 10.77
N GLN A 92 -6.65 7.92 11.48
CA GLN A 92 -8.00 7.84 12.08
C GLN A 92 -9.10 7.63 11.03
N ASP A 93 -9.03 8.37 9.92
CA ASP A 93 -10.07 8.30 8.89
C ASP A 93 -9.97 6.98 8.09
N ILE A 94 -8.78 6.51 7.74
CA ILE A 94 -8.59 5.24 7.04
C ILE A 94 -8.94 4.03 7.92
N GLU A 95 -8.56 4.04 9.20
CA GLU A 95 -8.95 3.00 10.16
C GLU A 95 -10.47 2.85 10.23
N LYS A 96 -11.19 3.97 10.29
CA LYS A 96 -12.66 4.00 10.30
C LYS A 96 -13.26 3.42 9.02
N ILE A 97 -12.71 3.74 7.85
CA ILE A 97 -13.14 3.19 6.56
C ILE A 97 -12.93 1.68 6.55
N CYS A 98 -11.74 1.20 6.91
CA CYS A 98 -11.42 -0.23 6.92
C CYS A 98 -12.32 -1.00 7.91
N ALA A 99 -12.47 -0.52 9.14
CA ALA A 99 -13.32 -1.15 10.14
C ALA A 99 -14.79 -1.23 9.68
N THR A 100 -15.30 -0.17 9.04
CA THR A 100 -16.67 -0.12 8.52
C THR A 100 -16.89 -1.16 7.42
N GLN A 101 -15.96 -1.28 6.47
CA GLN A 101 -16.09 -2.25 5.39
C GLN A 101 -15.95 -3.70 5.87
N ILE A 102 -14.98 -3.98 6.76
CA ILE A 102 -14.88 -5.32 7.37
C ILE A 102 -16.18 -5.69 8.10
N ALA A 103 -16.75 -4.77 8.87
CA ALA A 103 -18.02 -4.99 9.57
C ALA A 103 -19.19 -5.24 8.60
N MET A 104 -19.23 -4.55 7.45
CA MET A 104 -20.26 -4.71 6.43
C MET A 104 -20.22 -6.10 5.79
N PHE A 105 -19.05 -6.68 5.55
CA PHE A 105 -18.89 -8.01 4.98
C PHE A 105 -18.77 -9.13 6.03
N GLY A 106 -18.62 -8.78 7.30
CA GLY A 106 -18.50 -9.72 8.42
C GLY A 106 -17.09 -10.28 8.63
N SER A 107 -16.21 -10.24 7.64
CA SER A 107 -14.81 -10.67 7.75
C SER A 107 -13.95 -10.04 6.65
N ALA A 108 -12.63 -9.98 6.87
CA ALA A 108 -11.68 -9.61 5.84
C ALA A 108 -11.16 -10.85 5.09
N PRO A 109 -10.96 -10.78 3.75
CA PRO A 109 -10.41 -11.90 2.96
C PRO A 109 -8.88 -12.00 3.04
N PHE A 110 -8.21 -11.17 3.84
CA PHE A 110 -6.77 -11.06 3.99
C PHE A 110 -6.37 -11.05 5.47
N ALA A 111 -5.12 -11.44 5.75
CA ALA A 111 -4.55 -11.41 7.11
C ALA A 111 -3.86 -10.08 7.46
N ASN A 112 -3.52 -9.27 6.47
CA ASN A 112 -2.99 -7.92 6.59
C ASN A 112 -3.28 -7.15 5.31
N TYR A 113 -3.19 -5.82 5.35
CA TYR A 113 -3.41 -4.98 4.16
C TYR A 113 -2.43 -3.81 4.10
N THR A 114 -1.96 -3.49 2.90
CA THR A 114 -0.99 -2.41 2.67
C THR A 114 -1.52 -1.40 1.64
N PHE A 115 -1.64 -0.15 2.04
CA PHE A 115 -1.88 0.97 1.13
C PHE A 115 -0.53 1.57 0.72
N MET A 116 -0.25 1.64 -0.58
CA MET A 116 0.92 2.32 -1.14
C MET A 116 0.45 3.54 -1.93
N THR A 117 0.81 4.73 -1.51
CA THR A 117 0.35 5.99 -2.12
C THR A 117 1.51 6.82 -2.63
N LEU A 118 1.50 7.17 -3.90
CA LEU A 118 2.41 8.13 -4.50
C LEU A 118 1.76 9.52 -4.55
N ALA A 119 2.31 10.46 -3.79
CA ALA A 119 1.89 11.87 -3.80
C ALA A 119 2.53 12.62 -4.96
N THR A 120 1.71 13.16 -5.86
CA THR A 120 2.13 13.83 -7.10
C THR A 120 1.68 15.28 -7.18
N GLY A 121 1.83 15.90 -8.35
CA GLY A 121 1.26 17.22 -8.65
C GLY A 121 -0.22 17.16 -8.99
N ASN A 122 -0.63 16.24 -9.87
CA ASN A 122 -1.97 16.24 -10.46
C ASN A 122 -2.49 14.87 -10.93
N SER A 123 -1.77 13.77 -10.67
CA SER A 123 -2.23 12.42 -11.06
C SER A 123 -3.19 11.86 -10.02
N TYR A 124 -4.14 11.03 -10.46
CA TYR A 124 -5.15 10.42 -9.61
C TYR A 124 -5.57 9.06 -10.15
N GLY A 125 -5.63 8.06 -9.28
CA GLY A 125 -6.08 6.70 -9.60
C GLY A 125 -5.64 5.69 -8.56
N GLY A 126 -6.16 4.47 -8.69
CA GLY A 126 -5.81 3.33 -7.86
C GLY A 126 -5.71 2.07 -8.71
N LEU A 127 -5.09 1.06 -8.13
CA LEU A 127 -5.05 -0.30 -8.64
C LEU A 127 -5.11 -1.24 -7.45
N GLU A 128 -6.16 -2.02 -7.43
CA GLU A 128 -6.46 -3.02 -6.41
C GLU A 128 -5.56 -4.26 -6.54
N HIS A 129 -5.32 -4.92 -5.41
CA HIS A 129 -4.66 -6.22 -5.29
C HIS A 129 -5.28 -6.99 -4.12
N PRO A 130 -5.12 -8.31 -4.00
CA PRO A 130 -5.80 -9.11 -2.97
C PRO A 130 -5.62 -8.64 -1.53
N ASN A 131 -4.46 -8.08 -1.18
CA ASN A 131 -4.14 -7.59 0.17
C ASN A 131 -3.34 -6.29 0.17
N SER A 132 -3.45 -5.52 -0.91
CA SER A 132 -2.82 -4.20 -1.01
C SER A 132 -3.48 -3.36 -2.10
N THR A 133 -3.15 -2.07 -2.14
CA THR A 133 -3.51 -1.21 -3.26
C THR A 133 -2.38 -0.23 -3.56
N SER A 134 -2.20 0.07 -4.83
CA SER A 134 -1.32 1.14 -5.32
C SER A 134 -2.14 2.36 -5.70
N LEU A 135 -1.93 3.46 -4.99
CA LEU A 135 -2.67 4.72 -5.16
C LEU A 135 -1.76 5.82 -5.70
N ILE A 136 -2.32 6.68 -6.51
CA ILE A 136 -1.68 7.92 -6.93
C ILE A 136 -2.65 9.08 -6.75
N THR A 137 -2.20 10.16 -6.11
CA THR A 137 -3.05 11.29 -5.78
C THR A 137 -2.28 12.61 -5.84
N PRO A 138 -2.94 13.74 -6.15
CA PRO A 138 -2.35 15.03 -5.88
C PRO A 138 -1.98 15.18 -4.41
N ARG A 139 -0.80 15.72 -4.13
CA ARG A 139 -0.35 15.93 -2.74
C ARG A 139 -1.28 16.85 -1.94
N ASP A 140 -1.99 17.71 -2.63
CA ASP A 140 -2.94 18.67 -2.02
C ASP A 140 -4.27 18.01 -1.62
N ASP A 141 -4.53 16.79 -2.08
CA ASP A 141 -5.67 15.97 -1.66
C ASP A 141 -5.42 15.25 -0.32
N LEU A 142 -4.17 15.21 0.14
CA LEU A 142 -3.84 14.63 1.45
C LEU A 142 -4.22 15.59 2.59
N PRO A 143 -4.60 15.06 3.79
CA PRO A 143 -5.05 15.91 4.89
C PRO A 143 -3.95 16.85 5.37
N LYS A 144 -4.25 18.12 5.52
CA LYS A 144 -3.31 19.16 5.97
C LYS A 144 -3.28 19.22 7.50
N ALA A 145 -2.29 19.92 8.04
CA ALA A 145 -2.16 20.09 9.50
C ALA A 145 -3.40 20.75 10.14
N ASN A 146 -4.07 21.62 9.39
CA ASN A 146 -5.30 22.32 9.77
C ASN A 146 -6.56 21.77 9.09
N GLU A 147 -6.56 20.49 8.71
CA GLU A 147 -7.72 19.84 8.11
C GLU A 147 -8.92 19.97 9.05
N PRO A 148 -10.07 20.51 8.59
CA PRO A 148 -11.24 20.66 9.42
C PRO A 148 -11.85 19.31 9.82
N GLU A 149 -12.69 19.29 10.87
CA GLU A 149 -13.39 18.07 11.30
C GLU A 149 -14.17 17.44 10.15
N GLN A 150 -14.95 18.24 9.43
CA GLN A 150 -15.52 17.87 8.14
C GLN A 150 -14.41 17.93 7.08
N PRO A 151 -13.97 16.80 6.51
CA PRO A 151 -12.89 16.79 5.53
C PRO A 151 -13.13 17.72 4.34
N SER A 152 -12.09 18.38 3.85
CA SER A 152 -12.13 19.16 2.61
C SER A 152 -12.56 18.30 1.42
N LYS A 153 -13.10 18.90 0.36
CA LYS A 153 -13.56 18.15 -0.83
C LYS A 153 -12.44 17.34 -1.48
N ASP A 154 -11.22 17.88 -1.51
CA ASP A 154 -10.07 17.21 -2.09
C ASP A 154 -9.67 16.01 -1.24
N TYR A 155 -9.64 16.16 0.08
CA TYR A 155 -9.37 15.05 0.98
C TYR A 155 -10.51 14.00 0.98
N GLN A 156 -11.78 14.39 0.89
CA GLN A 156 -12.90 13.46 0.69
C GLN A 156 -12.72 12.62 -0.58
N ARG A 157 -12.25 13.23 -1.67
CA ARG A 157 -11.97 12.53 -2.92
C ARG A 157 -10.92 11.44 -2.72
N PHE A 158 -9.83 11.75 -2.00
CA PHE A 158 -8.79 10.76 -1.69
C PHE A 158 -9.30 9.65 -0.76
N LEU A 159 -10.05 9.98 0.28
CA LEU A 159 -10.68 8.98 1.15
C LEU A 159 -11.65 8.07 0.36
N GLY A 160 -12.37 8.63 -0.59
CA GLY A 160 -13.22 7.88 -1.52
C GLY A 160 -12.43 6.90 -2.36
N LEU A 161 -11.26 7.28 -2.88
CA LEU A 161 -10.36 6.39 -3.61
C LEU A 161 -9.86 5.25 -2.71
N CYS A 162 -9.37 5.55 -1.52
CA CYS A 162 -8.94 4.52 -0.57
C CYS A 162 -10.05 3.52 -0.26
N SER A 163 -11.27 4.03 -0.06
CA SER A 163 -12.46 3.20 0.20
C SER A 163 -12.82 2.31 -0.99
N HIS A 164 -12.74 2.85 -2.21
CA HIS A 164 -13.03 2.14 -3.46
C HIS A 164 -12.07 0.97 -3.67
N GLU A 165 -10.77 1.23 -3.63
CA GLU A 165 -9.74 0.22 -3.85
C GLU A 165 -9.73 -0.86 -2.75
N TYR A 166 -10.00 -0.47 -1.50
CA TYR A 166 -10.10 -1.42 -0.40
C TYR A 166 -11.31 -2.35 -0.54
N PHE A 167 -12.42 -1.83 -1.10
CA PHE A 167 -13.65 -2.57 -1.35
C PHE A 167 -13.45 -3.71 -2.35
N HIS A 168 -12.58 -3.55 -3.35
CA HIS A 168 -12.27 -4.58 -4.34
C HIS A 168 -11.74 -5.89 -3.72
N SER A 169 -11.24 -5.88 -2.49
CA SER A 169 -10.78 -7.11 -1.82
C SER A 169 -11.88 -8.15 -1.61
N TRP A 170 -13.15 -7.76 -1.68
CA TRP A 170 -14.31 -8.66 -1.51
C TRP A 170 -15.04 -9.01 -2.83
N LEU A 171 -14.60 -8.48 -3.97
CA LEU A 171 -15.31 -8.65 -5.27
C LEU A 171 -14.56 -9.57 -6.23
#